data_449fb59b995d6ebfc1eae4f262f9abd0
#
_entry.id   449fb59b995d6ebfc1eae4f262f9abd0
#
_cell.length_a   1.000
_cell.length_b   1.000
_cell.length_c   1.000
_cell.angle_alpha   90.00
_cell.angle_beta   90.00
_cell.angle_gamma   90.00
#
_symmetry.space_group_name_H-M   'P 1'
#
loop_
_entity.id
_entity.type
_entity.pdbx_description
1 polymer ?
#
loop_
_entity_poly.entity_id
_entity_poly.type
_entity_poly.pdbx_seq_one_letter_code
_entity_poly.pdbx_strand_id
1 'polypeptide(L)'
;MMSKDQILERERRWALLAGIASVAAVALILVSFGASASGVRTAAGVADRLLDVDSNRSALVIASIVQAIGWFMLAIPLVYLFQAASARSAQVRRGLLGLIIVAPIFLGLGGLLSTVSVLDAATEFKNVPASEITKCVGEKQAEGESTGGEPAVTATGPEGSAPAGTEPDATNADSGAVSTTDQIEECRDDAARDARAESSMSGIETGLGLAGLLGFTIAVVYCALWGMRTGLLTRFWGSLGMALGAVFVFFTLFTLVWFIYIGLLFAGWVPGGRPPAWASGEAMPWPKGRPRGRGDEGESDPDPDPDPDSPASGPVLEGFGEEVPDETMPELERRKRKKRNG
;
A
#
# COMPACT_ATOMS: atom_id res chain seq x y z
N MET A 1 -7.17 -21.38 26.48
CA MET A 1 -5.85 -21.02 25.94
C MET A 1 -5.22 -22.27 25.36
N MET A 2 -4.64 -22.20 24.14
CA MET A 2 -3.91 -23.32 23.55
C MET A 2 -2.57 -23.52 24.27
N SER A 3 -2.12 -24.79 24.40
CA SER A 3 -0.77 -25.06 24.92
C SER A 3 0.30 -24.59 23.91
N LYS A 4 1.53 -24.34 24.39
CA LYS A 4 2.65 -23.96 23.52
C LYS A 4 2.90 -24.96 22.41
N ASP A 5 2.86 -26.24 22.75
CA ASP A 5 3.09 -27.35 21.77
C ASP A 5 2.03 -27.37 20.66
N GLN A 6 0.77 -27.11 21.02
CA GLN A 6 -0.32 -27.00 20.04
C GLN A 6 -0.14 -25.82 19.09
N ILE A 7 0.37 -24.69 19.60
CA ILE A 7 0.66 -23.52 18.78
C ILE A 7 1.77 -23.82 17.77
N LEU A 8 2.89 -24.39 18.25
CA LEU A 8 4.06 -24.72 17.43
C LEU A 8 3.75 -25.78 16.39
N GLU A 9 2.97 -26.82 16.74
CA GLU A 9 2.57 -27.86 15.79
C GLU A 9 1.68 -27.29 14.67
N ARG A 10 0.70 -26.47 15.02
CA ARG A 10 -0.15 -25.79 14.05
C ARG A 10 0.67 -24.88 13.13
N GLU A 11 1.56 -24.07 13.70
CA GLU A 11 2.42 -23.17 12.93
C GLU A 11 3.33 -23.95 11.98
N ARG A 12 3.92 -25.06 12.41
CA ARG A 12 4.77 -25.90 11.57
C ARG A 12 4.03 -26.46 10.35
N ARG A 13 2.77 -26.88 10.52
CA ARG A 13 1.94 -27.41 9.42
C ARG A 13 1.62 -26.35 8.37
N TRP A 14 1.28 -25.15 8.82
CA TRP A 14 0.78 -24.09 7.93
C TRP A 14 1.89 -23.16 7.39
N ALA A 15 3.05 -23.14 8.04
CA ALA A 15 4.14 -22.24 7.67
C ALA A 15 4.58 -22.39 6.21
N LEU A 16 4.82 -23.62 5.77
CA LEU A 16 5.25 -23.89 4.41
C LEU A 16 4.18 -23.50 3.38
N LEU A 17 2.92 -23.84 3.66
CA LEU A 17 1.79 -23.49 2.78
C LEU A 17 1.62 -21.97 2.68
N ALA A 18 1.69 -21.25 3.81
CA ALA A 18 1.62 -19.79 3.83
C ALA A 18 2.80 -19.16 3.09
N GLY A 19 4.00 -19.75 3.21
CA GLY A 19 5.19 -19.32 2.49
C GLY A 19 5.06 -19.48 0.98
N ILE A 20 4.66 -20.68 0.53
CA ILE A 20 4.42 -20.95 -0.90
C ILE A 20 3.31 -20.06 -1.45
N ALA A 21 2.20 -19.91 -0.72
CA ALA A 21 1.09 -19.07 -1.12
C ALA A 21 1.52 -17.60 -1.29
N SER A 22 2.38 -17.08 -0.41
CA SER A 22 2.90 -15.72 -0.50
C SER A 22 3.72 -15.51 -1.77
N VAL A 23 4.67 -16.40 -2.06
CA VAL A 23 5.55 -16.28 -3.24
C VAL A 23 4.75 -16.50 -4.52
N ALA A 24 3.87 -17.51 -4.54
CA ALA A 24 3.01 -17.80 -5.70
C ALA A 24 2.05 -16.62 -5.99
N ALA A 25 1.45 -16.02 -4.96
CA ALA A 25 0.59 -14.84 -5.11
C ALA A 25 1.33 -13.69 -5.78
N VAL A 26 2.54 -13.39 -5.31
CA VAL A 26 3.37 -12.33 -5.90
C VAL A 26 3.72 -12.66 -7.35
N ALA A 27 4.11 -13.91 -7.64
CA ALA A 27 4.42 -14.31 -9.00
C ALA A 27 3.23 -14.16 -9.94
N LEU A 28 2.01 -14.57 -9.52
CA LEU A 28 0.78 -14.41 -10.30
C LEU A 28 0.47 -12.94 -10.57
N ILE A 29 0.59 -12.08 -9.56
CA ILE A 29 0.36 -10.63 -9.71
C ILE A 29 1.38 -10.03 -10.69
N LEU A 30 2.66 -10.35 -10.56
CA LEU A 30 3.70 -9.83 -11.46
C LEU A 30 3.52 -10.30 -12.91
N VAL A 31 3.16 -11.57 -13.10
CA VAL A 31 2.86 -12.11 -14.44
C VAL A 31 1.67 -11.40 -15.05
N SER A 32 0.61 -11.13 -14.28
CA SER A 32 -0.57 -10.42 -14.78
C SER A 32 -0.23 -8.97 -15.17
N PHE A 33 0.59 -8.27 -14.38
CA PHE A 33 1.06 -6.93 -14.74
C PHE A 33 1.91 -6.93 -16.03
N GLY A 34 2.78 -7.92 -16.18
CA GLY A 34 3.59 -8.09 -17.40
C GLY A 34 2.72 -8.33 -18.64
N ALA A 35 1.72 -9.19 -18.53
CA ALA A 35 0.79 -9.48 -19.62
C ALA A 35 -0.06 -8.25 -20.00
N SER A 36 -0.57 -7.50 -19.02
CA SER A 36 -1.34 -6.27 -19.26
C SER A 36 -0.48 -5.16 -19.87
N ALA A 37 0.80 -5.07 -19.47
CA ALA A 37 1.71 -4.04 -19.95
C ALA A 37 2.20 -4.27 -21.38
N SER A 38 2.24 -5.51 -21.86
CA SER A 38 2.70 -5.83 -23.23
C SER A 38 1.68 -5.43 -24.29
N GLY A 39 0.38 -5.47 -23.97
CA GLY A 39 -0.70 -5.13 -24.92
C GLY A 39 -1.00 -3.63 -25.03
N VAL A 40 -0.62 -2.80 -24.07
CA VAL A 40 -1.07 -1.39 -23.95
C VAL A 40 0.04 -0.38 -24.25
N ARG A 41 1.28 -0.82 -24.49
CA ARG A 41 2.45 0.08 -24.56
C ARG A 41 2.59 0.92 -25.81
N THR A 42 1.85 0.66 -26.86
CA THR A 42 2.02 1.35 -28.15
C THR A 42 0.91 2.36 -28.48
N ALA A 43 -0.16 2.39 -27.70
CA ALA A 43 -1.30 3.26 -27.97
C ALA A 43 -1.02 4.70 -27.55
N ALA A 44 -1.07 5.65 -28.48
CA ALA A 44 -0.82 7.07 -28.25
C ALA A 44 -2.01 7.76 -27.54
N GLY A 45 -3.26 7.31 -27.78
CA GLY A 45 -4.49 7.89 -27.27
C GLY A 45 -5.34 6.92 -26.44
N VAL A 46 -6.41 7.46 -25.82
CA VAL A 46 -7.41 6.66 -25.08
C VAL A 46 -8.21 5.76 -26.01
N ALA A 47 -8.56 6.29 -27.19
CA ALA A 47 -9.28 5.57 -28.23
C ALA A 47 -8.49 4.34 -28.73
N ASP A 48 -7.20 4.52 -29.01
CA ASP A 48 -6.34 3.44 -29.48
C ASP A 48 -6.17 2.34 -28.40
N ARG A 49 -6.12 2.74 -27.12
CA ARG A 49 -6.10 1.78 -26.00
C ARG A 49 -7.36 0.93 -25.95
N LEU A 50 -8.55 1.52 -26.17
CA LEU A 50 -9.80 0.76 -26.17
C LEU A 50 -9.88 -0.21 -27.34
N LEU A 51 -9.37 0.16 -28.53
CA LEU A 51 -9.30 -0.74 -29.68
C LEU A 51 -8.31 -1.89 -29.45
N ASP A 52 -7.17 -1.61 -28.82
CA ASP A 52 -6.19 -2.64 -28.45
C ASP A 52 -6.76 -3.60 -27.40
N VAL A 53 -7.52 -3.10 -26.42
CA VAL A 53 -8.26 -3.89 -25.44
C VAL A 53 -9.25 -4.85 -26.11
N ASP A 54 -10.02 -4.39 -27.11
CA ASP A 54 -10.97 -5.25 -27.84
C ASP A 54 -10.24 -6.37 -28.61
N SER A 55 -9.10 -6.06 -29.24
CA SER A 55 -8.29 -7.04 -29.97
C SER A 55 -7.68 -8.12 -29.07
N ASN A 56 -7.35 -7.77 -27.80
CA ASN A 56 -6.71 -8.64 -26.81
C ASN A 56 -7.63 -9.08 -25.68
N ARG A 57 -8.96 -9.04 -25.88
CA ARG A 57 -9.99 -9.28 -24.86
C ARG A 57 -9.75 -10.54 -24.02
N SER A 58 -9.46 -11.66 -24.66
CA SER A 58 -9.24 -12.94 -23.96
C SER A 58 -8.00 -12.92 -23.06
N ALA A 59 -6.92 -12.31 -23.53
CA ALA A 59 -5.69 -12.20 -22.76
C ALA A 59 -5.87 -11.31 -21.53
N LEU A 60 -6.59 -10.20 -21.66
CA LEU A 60 -6.91 -9.30 -20.55
C LEU A 60 -7.80 -9.97 -19.49
N VAL A 61 -8.83 -10.71 -19.92
CA VAL A 61 -9.70 -11.47 -18.98
C VAL A 61 -8.88 -12.52 -18.24
N ILE A 62 -8.04 -13.28 -18.93
CA ILE A 62 -7.18 -14.28 -18.27
C ILE A 62 -6.22 -13.59 -17.29
N ALA A 63 -5.56 -12.50 -17.70
CA ALA A 63 -4.65 -11.76 -16.84
C ALA A 63 -5.35 -11.22 -15.59
N SER A 64 -6.57 -10.69 -15.70
CA SER A 64 -7.34 -10.20 -14.56
C SER A 64 -7.78 -11.30 -13.59
N ILE A 65 -8.15 -12.48 -14.12
CA ILE A 65 -8.46 -13.64 -13.28
C ILE A 65 -7.21 -14.11 -12.52
N VAL A 66 -6.08 -14.21 -13.19
CA VAL A 66 -4.79 -14.59 -12.58
C VAL A 66 -4.40 -13.57 -11.51
N GLN A 67 -4.58 -12.28 -11.78
CA GLN A 67 -4.32 -11.20 -10.82
C GLN A 67 -5.24 -11.32 -9.59
N ALA A 68 -6.53 -11.54 -9.79
CA ALA A 68 -7.49 -11.68 -8.69
C ALA A 68 -7.15 -12.89 -7.80
N ILE A 69 -6.78 -14.03 -8.40
CA ILE A 69 -6.31 -15.21 -7.66
C ILE A 69 -5.06 -14.84 -6.85
N GLY A 70 -4.12 -14.09 -7.42
CA GLY A 70 -2.94 -13.60 -6.71
C GLY A 70 -3.32 -12.76 -5.47
N TRP A 71 -4.25 -11.81 -5.62
CA TRP A 71 -4.73 -11.01 -4.48
C TRP A 71 -5.41 -11.86 -3.42
N PHE A 72 -6.26 -12.82 -3.80
CA PHE A 72 -6.92 -13.72 -2.84
C PHE A 72 -5.90 -14.58 -2.08
N MET A 73 -4.87 -15.06 -2.76
CA MET A 73 -3.80 -15.83 -2.12
C MET A 73 -3.00 -15.00 -1.11
N LEU A 74 -2.87 -13.68 -1.28
CA LEU A 74 -2.21 -12.81 -0.29
C LEU A 74 -2.94 -12.73 1.06
N ALA A 75 -4.22 -13.10 1.12
CA ALA A 75 -4.92 -13.24 2.40
C ALA A 75 -4.28 -14.33 3.28
N ILE A 76 -3.74 -15.41 2.69
CA ILE A 76 -3.20 -16.55 3.42
C ILE A 76 -2.00 -16.16 4.32
N PRO A 77 -0.92 -15.55 3.80
CA PRO A 77 0.21 -15.12 4.62
C PRO A 77 -0.18 -14.06 5.66
N LEU A 78 -1.10 -13.13 5.34
CA LEU A 78 -1.58 -12.14 6.29
C LEU A 78 -2.37 -12.79 7.44
N VAL A 79 -3.30 -13.69 7.14
CA VAL A 79 -4.07 -14.44 8.15
C VAL A 79 -3.14 -15.30 9.00
N TYR A 80 -2.16 -15.96 8.40
CA TYR A 80 -1.18 -16.77 9.12
C TYR A 80 -0.36 -15.91 10.08
N LEU A 81 0.19 -14.78 9.63
CA LEU A 81 0.94 -13.83 10.47
C LEU A 81 0.07 -13.28 11.61
N PHE A 82 -1.17 -12.91 11.30
CA PHE A 82 -2.14 -12.44 12.29
C PHE A 82 -2.44 -13.50 13.36
N GLN A 83 -2.68 -14.75 12.94
CA GLN A 83 -2.96 -15.85 13.88
C GLN A 83 -1.74 -16.16 14.75
N ALA A 84 -0.53 -16.13 14.19
CA ALA A 84 0.71 -16.30 14.94
C ALA A 84 0.90 -15.17 15.97
N ALA A 85 0.62 -13.92 15.60
CA ALA A 85 0.67 -12.78 16.52
C ALA A 85 -0.42 -12.86 17.62
N SER A 86 -1.66 -13.23 17.23
CA SER A 86 -2.79 -13.34 18.18
C SER A 86 -2.64 -14.48 19.19
N ALA A 87 -1.92 -15.53 18.81
CA ALA A 87 -1.61 -16.65 19.74
C ALA A 87 -0.62 -16.22 20.84
N ARG A 88 0.22 -15.22 20.57
CA ARG A 88 1.27 -14.73 21.47
C ARG A 88 0.86 -13.51 22.28
N SER A 89 -0.15 -12.77 21.85
CA SER A 89 -0.57 -11.53 22.52
C SER A 89 -2.09 -11.42 22.61
N ALA A 90 -2.60 -11.30 23.83
CA ALA A 90 -4.03 -11.06 24.07
C ALA A 90 -4.50 -9.65 23.62
N GLN A 91 -3.57 -8.74 23.35
CA GLN A 91 -3.89 -7.38 22.90
C GLN A 91 -4.28 -7.32 21.43
N VAL A 92 -4.04 -8.37 20.64
CA VAL A 92 -4.43 -8.46 19.22
C VAL A 92 -5.95 -8.57 19.13
N ARG A 93 -6.58 -7.58 18.49
CA ARG A 93 -8.04 -7.54 18.33
C ARG A 93 -8.49 -8.54 17.28
N ARG A 94 -9.13 -9.64 17.69
CA ARG A 94 -9.60 -10.71 16.81
C ARG A 94 -10.60 -10.23 15.75
N GLY A 95 -11.35 -9.15 16.02
CA GLY A 95 -12.29 -8.58 15.05
C GLY A 95 -11.66 -8.09 13.75
N LEU A 96 -10.36 -7.78 13.74
CA LEU A 96 -9.65 -7.36 12.51
C LEU A 96 -9.35 -8.51 11.55
N LEU A 97 -9.54 -9.78 11.97
CA LEU A 97 -9.36 -10.92 11.08
C LEU A 97 -10.26 -10.83 9.84
N GLY A 98 -11.51 -10.37 10.03
CA GLY A 98 -12.43 -10.17 8.92
C GLY A 98 -11.89 -9.17 7.88
N LEU A 99 -11.35 -8.04 8.34
CA LEU A 99 -10.75 -7.04 7.45
C LEU A 99 -9.54 -7.60 6.69
N ILE A 100 -8.69 -8.39 7.37
CA ILE A 100 -7.49 -8.99 6.78
C ILE A 100 -7.85 -9.98 5.65
N ILE A 101 -8.99 -10.65 5.75
CA ILE A 101 -9.49 -11.57 4.72
C ILE A 101 -10.21 -10.81 3.61
N VAL A 102 -11.10 -9.88 3.97
CA VAL A 102 -12.00 -9.21 3.02
C VAL A 102 -11.24 -8.21 2.14
N ALA A 103 -10.23 -7.53 2.66
CA ALA A 103 -9.52 -6.50 1.92
C ALA A 103 -8.78 -7.03 0.66
N PRO A 104 -8.00 -8.12 0.69
CA PRO A 104 -7.43 -8.70 -0.52
C PRO A 104 -8.49 -9.22 -1.50
N ILE A 105 -9.64 -9.71 -0.99
CA ILE A 105 -10.76 -10.14 -1.82
C ILE A 105 -11.34 -8.94 -2.57
N PHE A 106 -11.53 -7.81 -1.90
CA PHE A 106 -12.04 -6.59 -2.54
C PHE A 106 -11.08 -6.05 -3.59
N LEU A 107 -9.75 -6.11 -3.34
CA LEU A 107 -8.76 -5.76 -4.36
C LEU A 107 -8.85 -6.66 -5.60
N GLY A 108 -8.95 -7.96 -5.40
CA GLY A 108 -9.10 -8.92 -6.50
C GLY A 108 -10.40 -8.71 -7.28
N LEU A 109 -11.52 -8.55 -6.59
CA LEU A 109 -12.82 -8.27 -7.22
C LEU A 109 -12.85 -6.91 -7.92
N GLY A 110 -12.28 -5.87 -7.31
CA GLY A 110 -12.14 -4.56 -7.93
C GLY A 110 -11.36 -4.64 -9.24
N GLY A 111 -10.26 -5.38 -9.28
CA GLY A 111 -9.49 -5.61 -10.51
C GLY A 111 -10.27 -6.36 -11.59
N LEU A 112 -11.09 -7.35 -11.23
CA LEU A 112 -11.98 -8.04 -12.16
C LEU A 112 -13.05 -7.11 -12.72
N LEU A 113 -13.71 -6.33 -11.86
CA LEU A 113 -14.74 -5.36 -12.28
C LEU A 113 -14.15 -4.28 -13.19
N SER A 114 -12.93 -3.80 -12.87
CA SER A 114 -12.21 -2.85 -13.71
C SER A 114 -11.99 -3.40 -15.12
N THR A 115 -11.61 -4.67 -15.23
CA THR A 115 -11.45 -5.30 -16.55
C THR A 115 -12.78 -5.40 -17.31
N VAL A 116 -13.86 -5.76 -16.62
CA VAL A 116 -15.21 -5.82 -17.23
C VAL A 116 -15.64 -4.43 -17.70
N SER A 117 -15.47 -3.40 -16.88
CA SER A 117 -15.81 -2.01 -17.20
C SER A 117 -15.04 -1.50 -18.42
N VAL A 118 -13.74 -1.80 -18.51
CA VAL A 118 -12.92 -1.42 -19.68
C VAL A 118 -13.35 -2.16 -20.93
N LEU A 119 -13.72 -3.45 -20.84
CA LEU A 119 -14.21 -4.22 -21.99
C LEU A 119 -15.58 -3.75 -22.47
N ASP A 120 -16.45 -3.33 -21.55
CA ASP A 120 -17.74 -2.74 -21.86
C ASP A 120 -17.57 -1.41 -22.58
N ALA A 121 -16.74 -0.52 -22.05
CA ALA A 121 -16.37 0.75 -22.67
C ALA A 121 -15.74 0.56 -24.08
N ALA A 122 -14.90 -0.46 -24.27
CA ALA A 122 -14.33 -0.75 -25.57
C ALA A 122 -15.40 -1.21 -26.58
N THR A 123 -16.40 -1.95 -26.14
CA THR A 123 -17.52 -2.39 -26.98
C THR A 123 -18.42 -1.22 -27.36
N GLU A 124 -18.71 -0.34 -26.40
CA GLU A 124 -19.52 0.86 -26.61
C GLU A 124 -18.83 1.84 -27.55
N PHE A 125 -17.55 2.12 -27.32
CA PHE A 125 -16.73 2.99 -28.20
C PHE A 125 -16.72 2.48 -29.65
N LYS A 126 -16.65 1.18 -29.88
CA LYS A 126 -16.68 0.59 -31.24
C LYS A 126 -18.00 0.84 -31.94
N ASN A 127 -19.10 1.00 -31.21
CA ASN A 127 -20.43 1.26 -31.73
C ASN A 127 -20.72 2.77 -31.94
N VAL A 128 -19.82 3.67 -31.52
CA VAL A 128 -19.95 5.11 -31.75
C VAL A 128 -19.98 5.37 -33.29
N PRO A 129 -21.04 6.00 -33.79
CA PRO A 129 -21.16 6.24 -35.24
C PRO A 129 -20.14 7.31 -35.66
N ALA A 130 -19.54 7.12 -36.84
CA ALA A 130 -18.56 8.07 -37.39
C ALA A 130 -19.14 9.49 -37.54
N SER A 131 -20.47 9.62 -37.63
CA SER A 131 -21.17 10.93 -37.69
C SER A 131 -21.00 11.75 -36.43
N GLU A 132 -20.89 11.13 -35.26
CA GLU A 132 -20.65 11.85 -33.98
C GLU A 132 -19.25 12.41 -33.90
N ILE A 133 -18.25 11.64 -34.32
CA ILE A 133 -16.86 12.11 -34.41
C ILE A 133 -16.76 13.28 -35.41
N THR A 134 -17.41 13.15 -36.59
CA THR A 134 -17.42 14.22 -37.56
C THR A 134 -18.12 15.48 -37.07
N LYS A 135 -19.20 15.34 -36.28
CA LYS A 135 -19.91 16.46 -35.68
C LYS A 135 -19.03 17.17 -34.61
N CYS A 136 -18.35 16.44 -33.75
CA CYS A 136 -17.41 16.99 -32.78
C CYS A 136 -16.29 17.79 -33.48
N VAL A 137 -15.70 17.25 -34.55
CA VAL A 137 -14.66 17.95 -35.32
C VAL A 137 -15.21 19.25 -35.92
N GLY A 138 -16.44 19.23 -36.48
CA GLY A 138 -17.08 20.43 -37.00
C GLY A 138 -17.37 21.50 -35.94
N GLU A 139 -17.77 21.09 -34.75
CA GLU A 139 -17.99 22.00 -33.62
C GLU A 139 -16.68 22.65 -33.15
N LYS A 140 -15.60 21.88 -32.97
CA LYS A 140 -14.27 22.40 -32.62
C LYS A 140 -13.70 23.35 -33.68
N GLN A 141 -13.92 23.06 -34.94
CA GLN A 141 -13.51 23.97 -36.05
C GLN A 141 -14.28 25.31 -35.97
N ALA A 142 -15.58 25.27 -35.74
CA ALA A 142 -16.40 26.48 -35.62
C ALA A 142 -16.00 27.33 -34.39
N GLU A 143 -15.64 26.69 -33.26
CA GLU A 143 -15.13 27.37 -32.06
C GLU A 143 -13.75 28.01 -32.32
N GLY A 144 -12.87 27.34 -33.07
CA GLY A 144 -11.56 27.86 -33.44
C GLY A 144 -11.63 29.10 -34.35
N GLU A 145 -12.61 29.15 -35.25
CA GLU A 145 -12.84 30.31 -36.14
C GLU A 145 -13.43 31.51 -35.37
N SER A 146 -14.26 31.27 -34.33
CA SER A 146 -14.88 32.34 -33.54
C SER A 146 -13.90 33.08 -32.61
N THR A 147 -12.83 32.43 -32.20
CA THR A 147 -11.83 32.99 -31.25
C THR A 147 -10.71 33.75 -31.99
N GLY A 148 -10.57 33.59 -33.30
CA GLY A 148 -9.56 34.27 -34.15
C GLY A 148 -9.89 35.72 -34.55
N GLY A 149 -11.05 36.24 -34.13
CA GLY A 149 -11.61 37.52 -34.61
C GLY A 149 -11.60 38.69 -33.61
N GLU A 150 -10.68 38.75 -32.63
CA GLU A 150 -10.51 39.99 -31.86
C GLU A 150 -9.61 40.96 -32.65
N PRO A 151 -10.15 42.12 -33.13
CA PRO A 151 -9.35 43.07 -33.86
C PRO A 151 -8.29 43.64 -32.91
N ALA A 152 -7.02 43.46 -33.27
CA ALA A 152 -5.88 44.05 -32.62
C ALA A 152 -6.15 45.58 -32.48
N VAL A 153 -6.50 46.04 -31.28
CA VAL A 153 -6.56 47.44 -30.94
C VAL A 153 -5.15 48.00 -31.09
N THR A 154 -4.98 48.79 -32.16
CA THR A 154 -3.75 49.50 -32.47
C THR A 154 -3.51 50.52 -31.35
N ALA A 155 -2.78 50.14 -30.32
CA ALA A 155 -2.26 51.07 -29.34
C ALA A 155 -1.09 51.82 -29.95
N THR A 156 -1.36 53.00 -30.46
CA THR A 156 -0.38 54.02 -30.85
C THR A 156 0.34 54.51 -29.59
N GLY A 157 1.55 54.03 -29.28
CA GLY A 157 2.41 54.52 -28.22
C GLY A 157 3.74 55.02 -28.78
N PRO A 158 4.34 56.08 -28.21
CA PRO A 158 5.36 56.92 -28.87
C PRO A 158 6.75 56.32 -28.87
N GLU A 159 7.49 56.77 -29.88
CA GLU A 159 8.91 56.52 -30.19
C GLU A 159 9.85 56.52 -28.97
N GLY A 160 10.69 55.50 -28.87
CA GLY A 160 11.81 55.39 -27.93
C GLY A 160 12.88 54.48 -28.46
N SER A 161 13.86 55.06 -29.15
CA SER A 161 15.27 54.67 -29.32
C SER A 161 15.66 53.20 -29.36
N ALA A 162 16.17 52.76 -30.50
CA ALA A 162 16.96 51.55 -30.71
C ALA A 162 18.29 51.51 -29.93
N PRO A 163 18.81 50.35 -29.62
CA PRO A 163 20.14 49.96 -30.10
C PRO A 163 20.14 48.68 -30.91
N ALA A 164 21.11 48.69 -31.84
CA ALA A 164 21.39 47.71 -32.85
C ALA A 164 21.83 46.34 -32.28
N GLY A 165 21.48 45.30 -33.06
CA GLY A 165 22.29 44.06 -33.15
C GLY A 165 21.78 42.90 -32.36
N THR A 166 20.92 42.08 -32.99
CA THR A 166 20.92 40.61 -32.86
C THR A 166 20.18 40.07 -34.10
N GLU A 167 20.82 39.12 -34.77
CA GLU A 167 20.33 38.43 -35.94
C GLU A 167 18.93 37.85 -35.70
N PRO A 168 18.04 37.84 -36.70
CA PRO A 168 16.76 37.17 -36.58
C PRO A 168 17.00 35.66 -36.68
N ASP A 169 16.98 35.04 -35.49
CA ASP A 169 16.76 33.60 -35.38
C ASP A 169 15.37 33.29 -35.96
N ALA A 170 15.35 32.64 -37.09
CA ALA A 170 14.12 32.21 -37.77
C ALA A 170 13.52 31.03 -37.02
N THR A 171 13.08 31.28 -35.77
CA THR A 171 12.25 30.36 -35.03
C THR A 171 10.80 30.54 -35.49
N ASN A 172 10.40 29.68 -36.37
CA ASN A 172 9.07 29.12 -36.60
C ASN A 172 7.95 29.84 -35.80
N ALA A 173 7.39 30.88 -36.41
CA ALA A 173 6.00 31.21 -36.22
C ALA A 173 5.16 30.10 -36.92
N ASP A 174 5.20 28.90 -36.35
CA ASP A 174 4.19 27.87 -36.62
C ASP A 174 2.92 28.36 -35.91
N SER A 175 2.19 29.21 -36.66
CA SER A 175 0.85 29.65 -36.27
C SER A 175 0.02 28.39 -36.14
N GLY A 176 -0.29 27.98 -34.91
CA GLY A 176 -0.93 26.74 -34.54
C GLY A 176 -2.31 26.53 -35.14
N ALA A 177 -2.36 26.32 -36.43
CA ALA A 177 -3.47 25.65 -37.06
C ALA A 177 -3.39 24.17 -36.62
N VAL A 178 -4.13 23.85 -35.55
CA VAL A 178 -4.31 22.46 -35.09
C VAL A 178 -4.69 21.65 -36.30
N SER A 179 -3.88 20.64 -36.62
CA SER A 179 -4.11 19.84 -37.84
C SER A 179 -5.48 19.15 -37.72
N THR A 180 -6.19 19.01 -38.81
CA THR A 180 -7.48 18.28 -38.81
C THR A 180 -7.33 16.86 -38.24
N THR A 181 -6.15 16.29 -38.39
CA THR A 181 -5.81 14.96 -37.84
C THR A 181 -5.80 14.99 -36.29
N ASP A 182 -5.20 16.02 -35.69
CA ASP A 182 -5.13 16.17 -34.26
C ASP A 182 -6.53 16.40 -33.63
N GLN A 183 -7.40 17.15 -34.36
CA GLN A 183 -8.79 17.35 -33.93
C GLN A 183 -9.61 16.06 -33.99
N ILE A 184 -9.41 15.23 -35.02
CA ILE A 184 -10.06 13.92 -35.13
C ILE A 184 -9.62 13.01 -33.96
N GLU A 185 -8.32 13.00 -33.66
CA GLU A 185 -7.76 12.19 -32.56
C GLU A 185 -8.31 12.65 -31.22
N GLU A 186 -8.39 13.95 -30.99
CA GLU A 186 -8.97 14.53 -29.77
C GLU A 186 -10.46 14.18 -29.62
N CYS A 187 -11.27 14.33 -30.71
CA CYS A 187 -12.69 13.96 -30.66
C CYS A 187 -12.90 12.44 -30.46
N ARG A 188 -12.01 11.61 -30.98
CA ARG A 188 -12.04 10.15 -30.69
C ARG A 188 -11.70 9.85 -29.26
N ASP A 189 -10.72 10.54 -28.69
CA ASP A 189 -10.34 10.38 -27.29
C ASP A 189 -11.43 10.88 -26.34
N ASP A 190 -12.13 11.96 -26.68
CA ASP A 190 -13.28 12.46 -25.91
C ASP A 190 -14.43 11.44 -25.93
N ALA A 191 -14.81 10.92 -27.11
CA ALA A 191 -15.81 9.87 -27.23
C ALA A 191 -15.42 8.59 -26.44
N ALA A 192 -14.13 8.25 -26.42
CA ALA A 192 -13.62 7.12 -25.68
C ALA A 192 -13.69 7.35 -24.14
N ARG A 193 -13.51 8.58 -23.67
CA ARG A 193 -13.68 8.95 -22.26
C ARG A 193 -15.14 8.92 -21.84
N ASP A 194 -16.04 9.41 -22.70
CA ASP A 194 -17.49 9.40 -22.46
C ASP A 194 -18.02 7.98 -22.37
N ALA A 195 -17.66 7.09 -23.29
CA ALA A 195 -18.01 5.67 -23.23
C ALA A 195 -17.53 5.01 -21.92
N ARG A 196 -16.37 5.42 -21.41
CA ARG A 196 -15.86 4.92 -20.12
C ARG A 196 -16.61 5.51 -18.93
N ALA A 197 -17.04 6.77 -18.99
CA ALA A 197 -17.79 7.44 -17.94
C ALA A 197 -19.22 6.92 -17.81
N GLU A 198 -19.86 6.56 -18.94
CA GLU A 198 -21.21 6.01 -18.99
C GLU A 198 -21.31 4.56 -18.51
N SER A 199 -20.18 3.85 -18.39
CA SER A 199 -20.16 2.50 -17.85
C SER A 199 -20.84 2.44 -16.47
N SER A 200 -21.96 1.74 -16.38
CA SER A 200 -22.80 1.63 -15.17
C SER A 200 -22.08 0.99 -13.99
N MET A 201 -20.94 0.33 -14.24
CA MET A 201 -20.12 -0.35 -13.23
C MET A 201 -19.03 0.53 -12.63
N SER A 202 -18.74 1.72 -13.19
CA SER A 202 -17.64 2.58 -12.76
C SER A 202 -17.69 3.00 -11.29
N GLY A 203 -18.90 3.27 -10.77
CA GLY A 203 -19.11 3.62 -9.36
C GLY A 203 -18.84 2.46 -8.39
N ILE A 204 -19.30 1.25 -8.75
CA ILE A 204 -19.08 0.04 -7.92
C ILE A 204 -17.59 -0.36 -7.95
N GLU A 205 -16.96 -0.32 -9.10
CA GLU A 205 -15.54 -0.59 -9.28
C GLU A 205 -14.70 0.33 -8.39
N THR A 206 -14.95 1.64 -8.47
CA THR A 206 -14.22 2.66 -7.70
C THR A 206 -14.43 2.45 -6.19
N GLY A 207 -15.66 2.23 -5.76
CA GLY A 207 -15.98 2.00 -4.35
C GLY A 207 -15.32 0.74 -3.80
N LEU A 208 -15.39 -0.37 -4.53
CA LEU A 208 -14.79 -1.65 -4.12
C LEU A 208 -13.26 -1.60 -4.15
N GLY A 209 -12.68 -0.98 -5.18
CA GLY A 209 -11.24 -0.77 -5.31
C GLY A 209 -10.69 0.06 -4.16
N LEU A 210 -11.34 1.19 -3.83
CA LEU A 210 -10.93 2.06 -2.72
C LEU A 210 -11.08 1.37 -1.37
N ALA A 211 -12.20 0.66 -1.13
CA ALA A 211 -12.41 -0.09 0.11
C ALA A 211 -11.36 -1.22 0.27
N GLY A 212 -11.06 -1.93 -0.82
CA GLY A 212 -10.01 -2.95 -0.86
C GLY A 212 -8.64 -2.37 -0.56
N LEU A 213 -8.32 -1.24 -1.19
CA LEU A 213 -7.04 -0.54 -1.03
C LEU A 213 -6.82 -0.07 0.41
N LEU A 214 -7.79 0.64 0.99
CA LEU A 214 -7.71 1.13 2.37
C LEU A 214 -7.69 -0.04 3.36
N GLY A 215 -8.55 -1.04 3.14
CA GLY A 215 -8.60 -2.23 3.98
C GLY A 215 -7.28 -3.00 3.96
N PHE A 216 -6.66 -3.17 2.78
CA PHE A 216 -5.39 -3.86 2.62
C PHE A 216 -4.24 -3.09 3.27
N THR A 217 -4.19 -1.77 3.10
CA THR A 217 -3.25 -0.88 3.79
C THR A 217 -3.31 -1.10 5.30
N ILE A 218 -4.51 -1.04 5.88
CA ILE A 218 -4.70 -1.25 7.33
C ILE A 218 -4.29 -2.67 7.73
N ALA A 219 -4.63 -3.68 6.93
CA ALA A 219 -4.29 -5.07 7.20
C ALA A 219 -2.77 -5.31 7.24
N VAL A 220 -2.03 -4.79 6.25
CA VAL A 220 -0.57 -4.90 6.17
C VAL A 220 0.09 -4.18 7.34
N VAL A 221 -0.27 -2.91 7.59
CA VAL A 221 0.28 -2.10 8.70
C VAL A 221 0.02 -2.79 10.04
N TYR A 222 -1.19 -3.28 10.25
CA TYR A 222 -1.57 -3.97 11.49
C TYR A 222 -0.79 -5.27 11.70
N CYS A 223 -0.69 -6.11 10.66
CA CYS A 223 0.08 -7.35 10.71
C CYS A 223 1.57 -7.10 10.92
N ALA A 224 2.16 -6.10 10.24
CA ALA A 224 3.55 -5.73 10.42
C ALA A 224 3.83 -5.20 11.83
N LEU A 225 2.96 -4.34 12.37
CA LEU A 225 3.07 -3.80 13.72
C LEU A 225 3.05 -4.90 14.78
N TRP A 226 2.05 -5.80 14.71
CA TRP A 226 1.94 -6.88 15.69
C TRP A 226 2.99 -7.96 15.49
N GLY A 227 3.39 -8.24 14.25
CA GLY A 227 4.51 -9.12 13.95
C GLY A 227 5.82 -8.62 14.59
N MET A 228 6.07 -7.31 14.54
CA MET A 228 7.21 -6.68 15.19
C MET A 228 7.10 -6.70 16.73
N ARG A 229 5.93 -6.36 17.29
CA ARG A 229 5.71 -6.32 18.75
C ARG A 229 5.80 -7.68 19.41
N THR A 230 5.40 -8.73 18.71
CA THR A 230 5.50 -10.11 19.21
C THR A 230 6.87 -10.75 18.93
N GLY A 231 7.76 -10.06 18.19
CA GLY A 231 9.07 -10.55 17.83
C GLY A 231 9.06 -11.57 16.69
N LEU A 232 7.94 -11.72 15.97
CA LEU A 232 7.82 -12.58 14.77
C LEU A 232 8.55 -11.97 13.57
N LEU A 233 8.61 -10.64 13.51
CA LEU A 233 9.36 -9.88 12.51
C LEU A 233 10.49 -9.14 13.19
N THR A 234 11.62 -8.98 12.49
CA THR A 234 12.69 -8.07 12.96
C THR A 234 12.19 -6.62 12.91
N ARG A 235 12.82 -5.72 13.67
CA ARG A 235 12.44 -4.30 13.68
C ARG A 235 12.47 -3.68 12.29
N PHE A 236 13.50 -4.02 11.51
CA PHE A 236 13.63 -3.53 10.13
C PHE A 236 12.45 -3.96 9.26
N TRP A 237 12.17 -5.26 9.18
CA TRP A 237 11.10 -5.78 8.33
C TRP A 237 9.70 -5.42 8.81
N GLY A 238 9.52 -5.26 10.12
CA GLY A 238 8.25 -4.77 10.68
C GLY A 238 8.01 -3.29 10.37
N SER A 239 9.03 -2.43 10.55
CA SER A 239 8.92 -1.00 10.20
C SER A 239 8.80 -0.79 8.69
N LEU A 240 9.53 -1.57 7.89
CA LEU A 240 9.41 -1.55 6.43
C LEU A 240 8.00 -1.95 5.98
N GLY A 241 7.43 -3.02 6.55
CA GLY A 241 6.05 -3.44 6.24
C GLY A 241 5.01 -2.39 6.60
N MET A 242 5.18 -1.68 7.72
CA MET A 242 4.31 -0.55 8.08
C MET A 242 4.44 0.62 7.08
N ALA A 243 5.66 0.98 6.71
CA ALA A 243 5.90 2.05 5.75
C ALA A 243 5.33 1.71 4.36
N LEU A 244 5.63 0.50 3.86
CA LEU A 244 5.13 0.04 2.56
C LEU A 244 3.60 -0.13 2.55
N GLY A 245 3.02 -0.59 3.67
CA GLY A 245 1.57 -0.61 3.82
C GLY A 245 0.95 0.78 3.72
N ALA A 246 1.53 1.79 4.40
CA ALA A 246 1.03 3.15 4.37
C ALA A 246 1.11 3.81 2.98
N VAL A 247 2.14 3.49 2.19
CA VAL A 247 2.35 4.03 0.84
C VAL A 247 1.99 3.04 -0.27
N PHE A 248 1.21 2.01 0.04
CA PHE A 248 0.88 0.91 -0.87
C PHE A 248 0.34 1.38 -2.22
N VAL A 249 -0.48 2.43 -2.23
CA VAL A 249 -1.06 3.02 -3.46
C VAL A 249 0.02 3.42 -4.48
N PHE A 250 1.13 3.98 -3.99
CA PHE A 250 2.21 4.49 -4.85
C PHE A 250 3.29 3.44 -5.11
N PHE A 251 3.48 2.52 -4.18
CA PHE A 251 4.63 1.59 -4.18
C PHE A 251 4.19 0.12 -4.08
N THR A 252 3.16 -0.26 -4.84
CA THR A 252 2.64 -1.64 -4.86
C THR A 252 3.73 -2.68 -5.11
N LEU A 253 4.65 -2.45 -6.05
CA LEU A 253 5.74 -3.39 -6.35
C LEU A 253 6.67 -3.64 -5.16
N PHE A 254 7.01 -2.59 -4.39
CA PHE A 254 7.85 -2.75 -3.19
C PHE A 254 7.12 -3.53 -2.10
N THR A 255 5.80 -3.36 -1.99
CA THR A 255 4.98 -4.15 -1.05
C THR A 255 4.99 -5.63 -1.45
N LEU A 256 4.97 -5.95 -2.74
CA LEU A 256 5.11 -7.34 -3.21
C LEU A 256 6.46 -7.94 -2.82
N VAL A 257 7.57 -7.17 -2.88
CA VAL A 257 8.89 -7.62 -2.39
C VAL A 257 8.84 -7.95 -0.90
N TRP A 258 8.13 -7.17 -0.10
CA TRP A 258 7.92 -7.48 1.31
C TRP A 258 7.18 -8.80 1.51
N PHE A 259 6.18 -9.11 0.68
CA PHE A 259 5.49 -10.40 0.72
C PHE A 259 6.39 -11.58 0.31
N ILE A 260 7.33 -11.38 -0.63
CA ILE A 260 8.35 -12.40 -0.93
C ILE A 260 9.17 -12.69 0.33
N TYR A 261 9.65 -11.65 1.01
CA TYR A 261 10.38 -11.82 2.26
C TYR A 261 9.57 -12.58 3.31
N ILE A 262 8.29 -12.21 3.51
CA ILE A 262 7.39 -12.91 4.43
C ILE A 262 7.24 -14.38 4.05
N GLY A 263 7.10 -14.68 2.77
CA GLY A 263 7.04 -16.05 2.25
C GLY A 263 8.30 -16.85 2.57
N LEU A 264 9.47 -16.27 2.32
CA LEU A 264 10.78 -16.87 2.66
C LEU A 264 10.95 -17.05 4.17
N LEU A 265 10.47 -16.09 4.98
CA LEU A 265 10.47 -16.18 6.44
C LEU A 265 9.64 -17.38 6.92
N PHE A 266 8.44 -17.58 6.36
CA PHE A 266 7.58 -18.72 6.70
C PHE A 266 8.15 -20.04 6.22
N ALA A 267 8.84 -20.09 5.07
CA ALA A 267 9.57 -21.26 4.61
C ALA A 267 10.83 -21.54 5.45
N GLY A 268 11.33 -20.56 6.21
CA GLY A 268 12.58 -20.69 6.98
C GLY A 268 13.85 -20.47 6.16
N TRP A 269 13.73 -19.85 4.98
CA TRP A 269 14.83 -19.63 4.02
C TRP A 269 15.47 -18.24 4.12
N VAL A 270 15.18 -17.53 5.20
CA VAL A 270 15.75 -16.19 5.42
C VAL A 270 17.21 -16.31 5.91
N PRO A 271 18.15 -15.54 5.35
CA PRO A 271 19.50 -15.42 5.89
C PRO A 271 19.48 -14.99 7.36
N GLY A 272 20.18 -15.72 8.22
CA GLY A 272 20.15 -15.51 9.68
C GLY A 272 19.05 -16.27 10.43
N GLY A 273 18.21 -17.02 9.72
CA GLY A 273 17.17 -17.86 10.31
C GLY A 273 15.91 -17.10 10.74
N ARG A 274 14.95 -17.85 11.30
CA ARG A 274 13.73 -17.27 11.84
C ARG A 274 14.01 -16.56 13.17
N PRO A 275 13.34 -15.42 13.47
CA PRO A 275 13.39 -14.82 14.81
C PRO A 275 13.06 -15.82 15.93
N PRO A 276 13.66 -15.70 17.12
CA PRO A 276 13.51 -16.69 18.19
C PRO A 276 12.07 -16.85 18.70
N ALA A 277 11.21 -15.84 18.52
CA ALA A 277 9.79 -15.93 18.87
C ALA A 277 9.04 -17.05 18.10
N TRP A 278 9.53 -17.47 16.92
CA TRP A 278 8.95 -18.58 16.18
C TRP A 278 9.25 -19.93 16.83
N ALA A 279 10.42 -20.08 17.46
CA ALA A 279 10.81 -21.31 18.13
C ALA A 279 10.25 -21.42 19.55
N SER A 280 10.10 -20.29 20.25
CA SER A 280 9.63 -20.27 21.66
C SER A 280 8.11 -20.42 21.80
N GLY A 281 7.34 -20.08 20.76
CA GLY A 281 5.87 -19.99 20.84
C GLY A 281 5.36 -18.85 21.72
N GLU A 282 6.26 -17.99 22.22
CA GLU A 282 5.96 -16.85 23.10
C GLU A 282 6.27 -15.52 22.42
N ALA A 283 5.66 -14.44 22.92
CA ALA A 283 6.05 -13.11 22.48
C ALA A 283 7.44 -12.78 23.03
N MET A 284 8.36 -12.47 22.14
CA MET A 284 9.70 -12.00 22.47
C MET A 284 9.88 -10.58 21.94
N PRO A 285 9.33 -9.56 22.62
CA PRO A 285 9.45 -8.19 22.14
C PRO A 285 10.92 -7.79 22.14
N TRP A 286 11.32 -7.09 21.09
CA TRP A 286 12.69 -6.60 20.95
C TRP A 286 13.03 -5.69 22.16
N PRO A 287 14.23 -5.83 22.77
CA PRO A 287 14.61 -4.99 23.90
C PRO A 287 14.48 -3.51 23.47
N LYS A 288 13.76 -2.74 24.27
CA LYS A 288 13.74 -1.29 24.14
C LYS A 288 15.20 -0.87 24.24
N GLY A 289 15.76 -0.26 23.19
CA GLY A 289 17.11 0.27 23.27
C GLY A 289 17.22 1.03 24.59
N ARG A 290 18.22 0.70 25.43
CA ARG A 290 18.53 1.55 26.58
C ARG A 290 18.53 2.97 26.06
N PRO A 291 17.83 3.93 26.68
CA PRO A 291 18.07 5.31 26.38
C PRO A 291 19.58 5.45 26.50
N ARG A 292 20.24 5.87 25.42
CA ARG A 292 21.64 6.20 25.45
C ARG A 292 21.76 7.20 26.57
N GLY A 293 22.16 6.72 27.75
CA GLY A 293 22.37 7.54 28.91
C GLY A 293 23.28 8.66 28.48
N ARG A 294 22.76 9.84 28.55
CA ARG A 294 23.49 11.08 28.44
C ARG A 294 24.57 10.98 29.50
N GLY A 295 25.79 10.59 29.07
CA GLY A 295 26.97 10.72 29.88
C GLY A 295 27.03 9.85 31.14
N ASP A 296 27.07 8.53 31.00
CA ASP A 296 27.88 7.71 31.90
C ASP A 296 29.20 7.36 31.17
N GLU A 297 29.90 8.40 30.79
CA GLU A 297 31.35 8.41 30.90
C GLU A 297 31.68 8.62 32.37
N GLY A 298 31.11 7.80 33.21
CA GLY A 298 31.62 7.51 34.53
C GLY A 298 32.81 6.60 34.31
N GLU A 299 33.94 7.21 34.09
CA GLU A 299 35.22 6.76 34.52
C GLU A 299 34.99 5.88 35.74
N SER A 300 35.20 4.57 35.57
CA SER A 300 35.35 3.65 36.68
C SER A 300 36.61 4.12 37.41
N ASP A 301 36.40 5.06 38.37
CA ASP A 301 37.38 5.31 39.40
C ASP A 301 37.68 3.95 40.00
N PRO A 302 38.92 3.48 39.96
CA PRO A 302 39.27 2.25 40.64
C PRO A 302 38.86 2.41 42.09
N ASP A 303 38.01 1.46 42.55
CA ASP A 303 37.53 1.34 43.94
C ASP A 303 38.66 1.69 44.88
N PRO A 304 38.59 2.75 45.68
CA PRO A 304 39.62 3.01 46.68
C PRO A 304 39.63 1.80 47.60
N ASP A 305 40.86 1.22 47.76
CA ASP A 305 41.11 0.11 48.66
C ASP A 305 40.31 0.30 49.96
N PRO A 306 39.58 -0.74 50.44
CA PRO A 306 38.79 -0.63 51.64
C PRO A 306 39.70 -0.27 52.79
N ASP A 307 39.45 0.91 53.39
CA ASP A 307 40.12 1.44 54.53
C ASP A 307 40.00 0.42 55.70
N PRO A 308 41.07 -0.20 56.18
CA PRO A 308 40.98 -1.28 57.18
C PRO A 308 40.45 -0.83 58.55
N ASP A 309 40.21 0.47 58.75
CA ASP A 309 39.72 1.05 59.98
C ASP A 309 38.23 1.47 59.96
N SER A 310 37.48 1.13 58.91
CA SER A 310 36.05 1.42 58.92
C SER A 310 35.28 0.43 59.83
N PRO A 311 34.57 0.92 60.86
CA PRO A 311 33.80 0.05 61.73
C PRO A 311 32.68 -0.62 60.94
N ALA A 312 32.58 -1.96 61.06
CA ALA A 312 31.60 -2.82 60.43
C ALA A 312 30.16 -2.23 60.50
N SER A 313 29.68 -1.74 59.38
CA SER A 313 28.29 -1.33 59.26
C SER A 313 27.39 -2.53 59.50
N GLY A 314 26.51 -2.43 60.49
CA GLY A 314 25.60 -3.47 60.97
C GLY A 314 24.66 -3.99 59.87
N PRO A 315 23.99 -5.13 60.08
CA PRO A 315 23.19 -5.80 59.08
C PRO A 315 22.09 -4.88 58.54
N VAL A 316 22.09 -4.69 57.24
CA VAL A 316 20.98 -4.04 56.52
C VAL A 316 19.76 -4.92 56.67
N LEU A 317 18.81 -4.46 57.49
CA LEU A 317 17.47 -5.05 57.58
C LEU A 317 16.84 -4.99 56.16
N GLU A 318 16.75 -6.14 55.51
CA GLU A 318 15.89 -6.35 54.35
C GLU A 318 14.48 -5.90 54.75
N GLY A 319 14.06 -4.76 54.22
CA GLY A 319 12.72 -4.24 54.37
C GLY A 319 11.74 -5.22 53.75
N PHE A 320 11.03 -5.94 54.60
CA PHE A 320 9.81 -6.64 54.25
C PHE A 320 8.89 -5.65 53.56
N GLY A 321 8.63 -5.90 52.28
CA GLY A 321 7.55 -5.26 51.55
C GLY A 321 6.23 -5.66 52.21
N GLU A 322 5.77 -4.83 53.12
CA GLU A 322 4.48 -4.94 53.76
C GLU A 322 3.39 -4.81 52.72
N GLU A 323 2.80 -5.93 52.35
CA GLU A 323 1.61 -6.02 51.54
C GLU A 323 0.48 -5.27 52.24
N VAL A 324 0.25 -4.00 51.87
CA VAL A 324 -0.82 -3.18 52.46
C VAL A 324 -2.15 -3.83 52.11
N PRO A 325 -2.97 -4.27 53.10
CA PRO A 325 -4.25 -4.89 52.82
C PRO A 325 -5.17 -3.92 52.07
N ASP A 326 -5.85 -4.43 51.06
CA ASP A 326 -6.73 -3.70 50.12
C ASP A 326 -7.96 -3.03 50.81
N GLU A 327 -8.09 -3.19 52.15
CA GLU A 327 -9.19 -2.65 52.93
C GLU A 327 -9.08 -1.16 53.29
N THR A 328 -7.93 -0.52 53.11
CA THR A 328 -7.72 0.88 53.52
C THR A 328 -7.87 1.90 52.39
N MET A 329 -8.25 1.47 51.19
CA MET A 329 -8.49 2.42 50.11
C MET A 329 -9.87 3.08 50.19
N PRO A 330 -9.96 4.43 50.05
CA PRO A 330 -11.23 5.14 50.00
C PRO A 330 -12.12 4.62 48.87
N GLU A 331 -13.40 4.43 49.15
CA GLU A 331 -14.44 3.86 48.26
C GLU A 331 -14.51 4.51 46.86
N LEU A 332 -14.07 5.76 46.72
CA LEU A 332 -13.99 6.52 45.49
C LEU A 332 -12.94 5.98 44.50
N GLU A 333 -11.81 5.46 44.96
CA GLU A 333 -10.79 4.86 44.08
C GLU A 333 -11.19 3.44 43.64
N ARG A 334 -11.90 2.70 44.49
CA ARG A 334 -12.45 1.38 44.20
C ARG A 334 -13.46 1.45 43.02
N ARG A 335 -14.29 2.52 42.96
CA ARG A 335 -15.24 2.75 41.86
C ARG A 335 -14.53 3.13 40.55
N LYS A 336 -13.41 3.87 40.57
CA LYS A 336 -12.65 4.22 39.38
C LYS A 336 -11.94 3.01 38.76
N ARG A 337 -11.43 2.07 39.57
CA ARG A 337 -10.80 0.84 39.05
C ARG A 337 -11.82 -0.12 38.44
N LYS A 338 -13.03 -0.25 39.01
CA LYS A 338 -14.09 -1.11 38.47
C LYS A 338 -14.63 -0.63 37.13
N LYS A 339 -14.59 0.69 36.89
CA LYS A 339 -14.99 1.31 35.59
C LYS A 339 -13.92 1.17 34.49
N ARG A 340 -12.68 0.83 34.87
CA ARG A 340 -11.55 0.65 33.92
C ARG A 340 -11.38 -0.80 33.45
N ASN A 341 -11.98 -1.75 34.14
CA ASN A 341 -11.88 -3.19 33.90
C ASN A 341 -13.20 -3.80 33.40
N GLY A 342 -14.23 -2.99 33.14
CA GLY A 342 -15.53 -3.38 32.57
C GLY A 342 -15.68 -3.15 31.08
#